data_ba9aa44ddd5cb903fba550ce883dd80e
#
_entry.id   ba9aa44ddd5cb903fba550ce883dd80e
#
_cell.length_a   1.000
_cell.length_b   1.000
_cell.length_c   1.000
_cell.angle_alpha   90.00
_cell.angle_beta   90.00
_cell.angle_gamma   90.00
#
_symmetry.space_group_name_H-M   'P 1'
#
loop_
_entity.id
_entity.type
_entity.pdbx_description
1 polymer ?
#
loop_
_entity_poly.entity_id
_entity_poly.type
_entity_poly.pdbx_seq_one_letter_code
_entity_poly.pdbx_strand_id
1 'polypeptide(L)'
;MLTGITANALSRYNEATEQIEKSMNRLAKGTRDLDSHDQVRVSRFDNKIHSLKTAHSIVKQNQDLLRSALAGTDAVESITRKMRDLAKEAQDDQLTDSARAALVTEYTELSKELNYVAKNTEYDGTELLDGSFGTKEFTVGGTQE
;
A
#
# COMPACT_ATOMS: atom_id res chain seq x y z
N MET A 1 50.90 37.41 -35.98
CA MET A 1 50.61 37.39 -34.52
C MET A 1 49.36 38.20 -34.12
N LEU A 2 49.11 39.38 -34.71
CA LEU A 2 47.92 40.17 -34.35
C LEU A 2 46.59 39.51 -34.66
N THR A 3 46.45 38.72 -35.72
CA THR A 3 45.22 38.04 -36.12
C THR A 3 44.77 36.94 -35.14
N GLY A 4 45.69 36.28 -34.43
CA GLY A 4 45.36 35.28 -33.42
C GLY A 4 44.84 35.89 -32.12
N ILE A 5 45.36 37.08 -31.76
CA ILE A 5 44.91 37.79 -30.52
C ILE A 5 43.49 38.36 -30.71
N THR A 6 43.20 38.92 -31.90
CA THR A 6 41.84 39.43 -32.19
C THR A 6 40.82 38.34 -32.30
N ALA A 7 41.15 37.17 -32.88
CA ALA A 7 40.25 36.02 -32.94
C ALA A 7 39.94 35.45 -31.54
N ASN A 8 40.95 35.36 -30.67
CA ASN A 8 40.77 34.88 -29.30
C ASN A 8 39.97 35.89 -28.46
N ALA A 9 40.19 37.19 -28.62
CA ALA A 9 39.40 38.23 -27.95
C ALA A 9 37.93 38.22 -28.40
N LEU A 10 37.68 38.02 -29.70
CA LEU A 10 36.34 37.91 -30.26
C LEU A 10 35.60 36.64 -29.75
N SER A 11 36.28 35.50 -29.68
CA SER A 11 35.73 34.26 -29.12
C SER A 11 35.31 34.45 -27.66
N ARG A 12 36.18 35.02 -26.83
CA ARG A 12 35.88 35.32 -25.42
C ARG A 12 34.73 36.31 -25.26
N TYR A 13 34.65 37.29 -26.11
CA TYR A 13 33.54 38.26 -26.12
C TYR A 13 32.22 37.56 -26.44
N ASN A 14 32.20 36.71 -27.46
CA ASN A 14 30.99 35.95 -27.83
C ASN A 14 30.57 34.98 -26.74
N GLU A 15 31.52 34.25 -26.11
CA GLU A 15 31.25 33.37 -24.98
C GLU A 15 30.67 34.13 -23.78
N ALA A 16 31.24 35.31 -23.46
CA ALA A 16 30.72 36.14 -22.38
C ALA A 16 29.31 36.67 -22.66
N THR A 17 29.05 37.07 -23.92
CA THR A 17 27.73 37.54 -24.33
C THR A 17 26.69 36.42 -24.23
N GLU A 18 27.00 35.20 -24.68
CA GLU A 18 26.14 34.04 -24.58
C GLU A 18 25.85 33.68 -23.11
N GLN A 19 26.84 33.76 -22.21
CA GLN A 19 26.63 33.52 -20.78
C GLN A 19 25.74 34.59 -20.13
N ILE A 20 25.90 35.85 -20.56
CA ILE A 20 25.04 36.95 -20.09
C ILE A 20 23.61 36.72 -20.56
N GLU A 21 23.36 36.38 -21.81
CA GLU A 21 22.03 36.09 -22.36
C GLU A 21 21.38 34.91 -21.62
N LYS A 22 22.12 33.82 -21.41
CA LYS A 22 21.64 32.67 -20.60
C LYS A 22 21.27 33.10 -19.17
N SER A 23 22.10 33.96 -18.56
CA SER A 23 21.84 34.45 -17.20
C SER A 23 20.65 35.38 -17.13
N MET A 24 20.47 36.26 -18.11
CA MET A 24 19.31 37.15 -18.23
C MET A 24 18.02 36.36 -18.48
N ASN A 25 18.05 35.36 -19.34
CA ASN A 25 16.89 34.46 -19.58
C ASN A 25 16.50 33.70 -18.30
N ARG A 26 17.44 33.22 -17.53
CA ARG A 26 17.20 32.57 -16.22
C ARG A 26 16.59 33.54 -15.23
N LEU A 27 17.09 34.77 -15.18
CA LEU A 27 16.56 35.80 -14.30
C LEU A 27 15.11 36.18 -14.68
N ALA A 28 14.86 36.35 -15.98
CA ALA A 28 13.55 36.71 -16.52
C ALA A 28 12.49 35.61 -16.32
N LYS A 29 12.89 34.35 -16.39
CA LYS A 29 12.01 33.20 -16.15
C LYS A 29 11.88 32.80 -14.70
N GLY A 30 12.72 33.34 -13.80
CA GLY A 30 12.78 32.93 -12.39
C GLY A 30 13.20 31.45 -12.21
N THR A 31 13.83 30.86 -13.24
CA THR A 31 14.24 29.44 -13.23
C THR A 31 15.77 29.35 -13.38
N ARG A 32 16.36 28.38 -12.72
CA ARG A 32 17.74 27.98 -12.93
C ARG A 32 17.77 26.85 -13.96
N ASP A 33 18.49 27.04 -15.07
CA ASP A 33 18.80 25.91 -15.96
C ASP A 33 19.69 24.93 -15.19
N LEU A 34 19.20 23.71 -15.02
CA LEU A 34 19.95 22.65 -14.37
C LEU A 34 21.05 22.19 -15.35
N ASP A 35 22.27 22.12 -14.87
CA ASP A 35 23.34 21.44 -15.63
C ASP A 35 23.05 19.91 -15.68
N SER A 36 23.79 19.20 -16.52
CA SER A 36 23.59 17.76 -16.69
C SER A 36 23.77 16.98 -15.39
N HIS A 37 24.61 17.44 -14.48
CA HIS A 37 24.85 16.83 -13.18
C HIS A 37 23.64 17.06 -12.23
N ASP A 38 23.10 18.27 -12.22
CA ASP A 38 21.89 18.58 -11.45
C ASP A 38 20.67 17.85 -11.99
N GLN A 39 20.54 17.69 -13.32
CA GLN A 39 19.47 16.90 -13.95
C GLN A 39 19.51 15.42 -13.51
N VAL A 40 20.70 14.82 -13.45
CA VAL A 40 20.87 13.44 -12.96
C VAL A 40 20.48 13.35 -11.48
N ARG A 41 20.84 14.34 -10.66
CA ARG A 41 20.43 14.38 -9.24
C ARG A 41 18.92 14.48 -9.08
N VAL A 42 18.27 15.37 -9.83
CA VAL A 42 16.80 15.51 -9.84
C VAL A 42 16.14 14.19 -10.23
N SER A 43 16.59 13.57 -11.33
CA SER A 43 16.06 12.27 -11.77
C SER A 43 16.20 11.17 -10.70
N ARG A 44 17.31 11.14 -9.96
CA ARG A 44 17.49 10.21 -8.84
C ARG A 44 16.51 10.49 -7.70
N PHE A 45 16.28 11.76 -7.38
CA PHE A 45 15.28 12.13 -6.37
C PHE A 45 13.87 11.77 -6.81
N ASP A 46 13.51 12.03 -8.07
CA ASP A 46 12.21 11.68 -8.62
C ASP A 46 11.98 10.17 -8.59
N ASN A 47 12.98 9.37 -8.98
CA ASN A 47 12.91 7.91 -8.88
C ASN A 47 12.76 7.46 -7.43
N LYS A 48 13.48 8.09 -6.49
CA LYS A 48 13.34 7.76 -5.07
C LYS A 48 11.96 8.12 -4.52
N ILE A 49 11.44 9.29 -4.89
CA ILE A 49 10.08 9.72 -4.52
C ILE A 49 9.05 8.76 -5.09
N HIS A 50 9.18 8.34 -6.35
CA HIS A 50 8.29 7.37 -6.97
C HIS A 50 8.33 6.03 -6.24
N SER A 51 9.53 5.50 -5.96
CA SER A 51 9.72 4.26 -5.20
C SER A 51 9.08 4.34 -3.81
N LEU A 52 9.27 5.45 -3.09
CA LEU A 52 8.66 5.65 -1.77
C LEU A 52 7.13 5.75 -1.83
N LYS A 53 6.58 6.42 -2.86
CA LYS A 53 5.11 6.48 -3.07
C LYS A 53 4.54 5.09 -3.35
N THR A 54 5.22 4.29 -4.18
CA THR A 54 4.81 2.92 -4.47
C THR A 54 4.87 2.06 -3.21
N ALA A 55 5.96 2.12 -2.44
CA ALA A 55 6.08 1.42 -1.17
C ALA A 55 4.97 1.83 -0.18
N HIS A 56 4.68 3.12 -0.07
CA HIS A 56 3.59 3.60 0.77
C HIS A 56 2.21 3.06 0.34
N SER A 57 1.95 3.01 -0.97
CA SER A 57 0.71 2.43 -1.50
C SER A 57 0.58 0.95 -1.16
N ILE A 58 1.67 0.17 -1.32
CA ILE A 58 1.71 -1.25 -0.96
C ILE A 58 1.44 -1.46 0.52
N VAL A 59 2.09 -0.67 1.39
CA VAL A 59 1.85 -0.75 2.85
C VAL A 59 0.39 -0.47 3.18
N LYS A 60 -0.21 0.54 2.55
CA LYS A 60 -1.62 0.87 2.75
C LYS A 60 -2.55 -0.27 2.33
N GLN A 61 -2.33 -0.85 1.15
CA GLN A 61 -3.10 -2.01 0.68
C GLN A 61 -2.97 -3.20 1.64
N ASN A 62 -1.77 -3.49 2.13
CA ASN A 62 -1.53 -4.55 3.11
C ASN A 62 -2.23 -4.28 4.44
N GLN A 63 -2.26 -3.01 4.89
CA GLN A 63 -3.01 -2.63 6.09
C GLN A 63 -4.52 -2.83 5.91
N ASP A 64 -5.06 -2.46 4.75
CA ASP A 64 -6.48 -2.60 4.46
C ASP A 64 -6.87 -4.10 4.37
N LEU A 65 -6.02 -4.95 3.76
CA LEU A 65 -6.19 -6.40 3.76
C LEU A 65 -6.22 -6.97 5.19
N LEU A 66 -5.24 -6.59 6.02
CA LEU A 66 -5.16 -7.05 7.41
C LEU A 66 -6.36 -6.60 8.24
N ARG A 67 -6.90 -5.39 7.99
CA ARG A 67 -8.12 -4.92 8.64
C ARG A 67 -9.34 -5.73 8.26
N SER A 68 -9.48 -6.10 6.98
CA SER A 68 -10.55 -6.97 6.52
C SER A 68 -10.46 -8.36 7.18
N ALA A 69 -9.27 -8.94 7.22
CA ALA A 69 -9.04 -10.23 7.88
C ALA A 69 -9.35 -10.16 9.39
N LEU A 70 -8.92 -9.10 10.07
CA LEU A 70 -9.19 -8.89 11.49
C LEU A 70 -10.68 -8.77 11.77
N ALA A 71 -11.42 -7.97 11.01
CA ALA A 71 -12.85 -7.83 11.15
C ALA A 71 -13.60 -9.17 10.97
N GLY A 72 -13.20 -9.96 9.97
CA GLY A 72 -13.74 -11.31 9.77
C GLY A 72 -13.40 -12.24 10.93
N THR A 73 -12.17 -12.19 11.46
CA THR A 73 -11.74 -13.00 12.60
C THR A 73 -12.53 -12.64 13.88
N ASP A 74 -12.75 -11.34 14.13
CA ASP A 74 -13.55 -10.88 15.27
C ASP A 74 -15.00 -11.40 15.18
N ALA A 75 -15.59 -11.40 13.98
CA ALA A 75 -16.92 -11.97 13.75
C ALA A 75 -16.94 -13.48 14.00
N VAL A 76 -15.96 -14.23 13.50
CA VAL A 76 -15.79 -15.67 13.73
C VAL A 76 -15.65 -15.96 15.23
N GLU A 77 -14.85 -15.18 15.95
CA GLU A 77 -14.69 -15.31 17.40
C GLU A 77 -16.03 -15.10 18.13
N SER A 78 -16.77 -14.06 17.77
CA SER A 78 -18.08 -13.76 18.37
C SER A 78 -19.08 -14.90 18.16
N ILE A 79 -19.19 -15.40 16.92
CA ILE A 79 -20.07 -16.53 16.59
C ILE A 79 -19.65 -17.77 17.35
N THR A 80 -18.36 -18.10 17.36
CA THR A 80 -17.82 -19.28 18.06
C THR A 80 -18.08 -19.23 19.56
N ARG A 81 -18.00 -18.04 20.19
CA ARG A 81 -18.36 -17.85 21.60
C ARG A 81 -19.84 -18.18 21.84
N LYS A 82 -20.75 -17.67 21.01
CA LYS A 82 -22.19 -17.99 21.11
C LYS A 82 -22.45 -19.48 20.95
N MET A 83 -21.85 -20.10 19.92
CA MET A 83 -21.98 -21.54 19.69
C MET A 83 -21.50 -22.35 20.89
N ARG A 84 -20.40 -21.96 21.52
CA ARG A 84 -19.87 -22.62 22.73
C ARG A 84 -20.84 -22.46 23.90
N ASP A 85 -21.44 -21.29 24.07
CA ASP A 85 -22.36 -21.03 25.18
C ASP A 85 -23.66 -21.81 24.99
N LEU A 86 -24.21 -21.89 23.76
CA LEU A 86 -25.35 -22.78 23.44
C LEU A 86 -25.02 -24.27 23.68
N ALA A 87 -23.83 -24.71 23.32
CA ALA A 87 -23.40 -26.09 23.56
C ALA A 87 -23.30 -26.41 25.06
N LYS A 88 -22.88 -25.45 25.90
CA LYS A 88 -22.86 -25.61 27.36
C LYS A 88 -24.27 -25.65 27.92
N GLU A 89 -25.16 -24.77 27.47
CA GLU A 89 -26.56 -24.75 27.89
C GLU A 89 -27.24 -26.06 27.52
N ALA A 90 -27.00 -26.61 26.34
CA ALA A 90 -27.55 -27.88 25.89
C ALA A 90 -27.14 -29.10 26.75
N GLN A 91 -26.11 -28.97 27.60
CA GLN A 91 -25.66 -30.01 28.53
C GLN A 91 -26.49 -30.07 29.82
N ASP A 92 -27.37 -29.10 30.06
CA ASP A 92 -28.22 -29.10 31.27
C ASP A 92 -29.23 -30.26 31.21
N ASP A 93 -29.16 -31.11 32.19
CA ASP A 93 -30.08 -32.28 32.34
C ASP A 93 -31.52 -31.90 32.66
N GLN A 94 -31.76 -30.65 33.06
CA GLN A 94 -33.11 -30.14 33.37
C GLN A 94 -33.82 -29.60 32.11
N LEU A 95 -33.16 -29.53 30.97
CA LEU A 95 -33.78 -29.08 29.74
C LEU A 95 -34.78 -30.09 29.20
N THR A 96 -35.93 -29.56 28.76
CA THR A 96 -36.90 -30.36 27.97
C THR A 96 -36.34 -30.67 26.59
N ASP A 97 -36.79 -31.77 25.97
CA ASP A 97 -36.41 -32.12 24.60
C ASP A 97 -36.70 -31.00 23.61
N SER A 98 -37.80 -30.28 23.78
CA SER A 98 -38.17 -29.14 22.93
C SER A 98 -37.19 -27.98 23.09
N ALA A 99 -36.77 -27.65 24.33
CA ALA A 99 -35.78 -26.60 24.58
C ALA A 99 -34.45 -26.99 24.00
N ARG A 100 -34.00 -28.22 24.18
CA ARG A 100 -32.75 -28.72 23.58
C ARG A 100 -32.79 -28.68 22.06
N ALA A 101 -33.91 -29.03 21.42
CA ALA A 101 -34.06 -28.92 19.96
C ALA A 101 -33.98 -27.48 19.45
N ALA A 102 -34.51 -26.51 20.23
CA ALA A 102 -34.37 -25.09 19.89
C ALA A 102 -32.89 -24.64 19.92
N LEU A 103 -32.12 -25.02 20.94
CA LEU A 103 -30.67 -24.73 21.02
C LEU A 103 -29.88 -25.35 19.86
N VAL A 104 -30.22 -26.57 19.44
CA VAL A 104 -29.62 -27.23 18.28
C VAL A 104 -29.93 -26.47 17.00
N THR A 105 -31.13 -25.94 16.84
CA THR A 105 -31.51 -25.13 15.67
C THR A 105 -30.68 -23.86 15.62
N GLU A 106 -30.59 -23.12 16.73
CA GLU A 106 -29.82 -21.90 16.83
C GLU A 106 -28.32 -22.16 16.57
N TYR A 107 -27.76 -23.23 17.15
CA TYR A 107 -26.39 -23.66 16.88
C TYR A 107 -26.14 -23.92 15.38
N THR A 108 -27.10 -24.54 14.71
CA THR A 108 -27.00 -24.84 13.27
C THR A 108 -27.03 -23.56 12.43
N GLU A 109 -27.85 -22.58 12.83
CA GLU A 109 -27.88 -21.27 12.16
C GLU A 109 -26.58 -20.52 12.35
N LEU A 110 -26.02 -20.46 13.56
CA LEU A 110 -24.72 -19.88 13.82
C LEU A 110 -23.58 -20.58 13.02
N SER A 111 -23.68 -21.91 12.86
CA SER A 111 -22.72 -22.65 12.02
C SER A 111 -22.79 -22.24 10.55
N LYS A 112 -23.99 -21.95 10.03
CA LYS A 112 -24.15 -21.42 8.67
C LYS A 112 -23.60 -20.00 8.56
N GLU A 113 -23.85 -19.15 9.56
CA GLU A 113 -23.32 -17.80 9.63
C GLU A 113 -21.80 -17.79 9.68
N LEU A 114 -21.19 -18.66 10.48
CA LEU A 114 -19.74 -18.82 10.56
C LEU A 114 -19.14 -19.18 9.21
N ASN A 115 -19.72 -20.16 8.51
CA ASN A 115 -19.31 -20.55 7.18
C ASN A 115 -19.46 -19.42 6.16
N TYR A 116 -20.53 -18.63 6.30
CA TYR A 116 -20.75 -17.46 5.45
C TYR A 116 -19.66 -16.40 5.68
N VAL A 117 -19.37 -16.06 6.93
CA VAL A 117 -18.29 -15.10 7.26
C VAL A 117 -16.94 -15.59 6.74
N ALA A 118 -16.61 -16.87 6.95
CA ALA A 118 -15.35 -17.44 6.50
C ALA A 118 -15.16 -17.34 4.97
N LYS A 119 -16.22 -17.56 4.20
CA LYS A 119 -16.19 -17.51 2.73
C LYS A 119 -16.32 -16.10 2.15
N ASN A 120 -16.95 -15.18 2.87
CA ASN A 120 -17.22 -13.83 2.37
C ASN A 120 -16.29 -12.76 2.96
N THR A 121 -15.35 -13.15 3.83
CA THR A 121 -14.27 -12.26 4.26
C THR A 121 -13.21 -12.24 3.19
N GLU A 122 -13.26 -11.22 2.35
CA GLU A 122 -12.38 -11.05 1.20
C GLU A 122 -11.72 -9.67 1.16
N TYR A 123 -10.63 -9.57 0.42
CA TYR A 123 -9.99 -8.32 0.04
C TYR A 123 -9.54 -8.42 -1.42
N ASP A 124 -10.03 -7.49 -2.25
CA ASP A 124 -9.73 -7.43 -3.69
C ASP A 124 -9.97 -8.78 -4.40
N GLY A 125 -11.12 -9.44 -4.09
CA GLY A 125 -11.50 -10.72 -4.65
C GLY A 125 -10.70 -11.92 -4.14
N THR A 126 -9.88 -11.75 -3.10
CA THR A 126 -9.14 -12.84 -2.46
C THR A 126 -9.78 -13.18 -1.14
N GLU A 127 -10.26 -14.41 -0.99
CA GLU A 127 -10.82 -14.94 0.26
C GLU A 127 -9.69 -15.06 1.30
N LEU A 128 -9.95 -14.58 2.53
CA LEU A 128 -8.92 -14.47 3.56
C LEU A 128 -9.02 -15.55 4.64
N LEU A 129 -10.22 -16.09 4.88
CA LEU A 129 -10.52 -16.97 6.01
C LEU A 129 -11.04 -18.36 5.63
N ASP A 130 -11.10 -18.67 4.34
CA ASP A 130 -11.55 -19.97 3.83
C ASP A 130 -10.49 -21.07 3.88
N GLY A 131 -9.26 -20.73 4.26
CA GLY A 131 -8.10 -21.62 4.31
C GLY A 131 -7.28 -21.64 3.01
N SER A 132 -7.71 -20.96 1.95
CA SER A 132 -6.99 -20.89 0.67
C SER A 132 -5.88 -19.81 0.66
N PHE A 133 -5.95 -18.84 1.56
CA PHE A 133 -5.07 -17.67 1.58
C PHE A 133 -3.59 -18.02 1.73
N GLY A 134 -3.26 -19.05 2.52
CA GLY A 134 -1.91 -19.56 2.73
C GLY A 134 -0.94 -18.51 3.30
N THR A 135 0.36 -18.73 3.04
CA THR A 135 1.41 -17.78 3.43
C THR A 135 1.61 -16.75 2.33
N LYS A 136 1.56 -15.47 2.69
CA LYS A 136 1.83 -14.35 1.78
C LYS A 136 3.04 -13.57 2.26
N GLU A 137 3.95 -13.26 1.34
CA GLU A 137 5.06 -12.36 1.59
C GLU A 137 4.68 -10.95 1.16
N PHE A 138 4.83 -9.99 2.07
CA PHE A 138 4.56 -8.58 1.79
C PHE A 138 5.87 -7.85 1.53
N THR A 139 6.16 -7.59 0.27
CA THR A 139 7.35 -6.82 -0.12
C THR A 139 7.09 -5.33 0.05
N VAL A 140 7.76 -4.70 0.99
CA VAL A 140 7.71 -3.25 1.21
C VAL A 140 8.90 -2.61 0.52
N GLY A 141 8.74 -2.28 -0.75
CA GLY A 141 9.74 -1.53 -1.52
C GLY A 141 11.05 -2.26 -1.75
N GLY A 142 11.34 -2.61 -3.00
CA GLY A 142 12.69 -3.03 -3.40
C GLY A 142 13.63 -1.84 -3.32
N THR A 143 14.61 -1.86 -2.43
CA THR A 143 15.83 -1.07 -2.60
C THR A 143 16.59 -1.71 -3.77
N GLN A 144 16.43 -1.14 -4.95
CA GLN A 144 17.44 -1.35 -5.98
C GLN A 144 18.62 -0.46 -5.57
N GLU A 145 19.72 -1.09 -5.17
CA GLU A 145 21.05 -0.48 -5.09
C GLU A 145 21.54 -0.01 -6.47
#